data_46846a83b03b3f91e22410a4ebef76ac
#
_entry.id   46846a83b03b3f91e22410a4ebef76ac
#
_cell.length_a   1.000
_cell.length_b   1.000
_cell.length_c   1.000
_cell.angle_alpha   90.00
_cell.angle_beta   90.00
_cell.angle_gamma   90.00
#
_symmetry.space_group_name_H-M   'P 1'
#
loop_
_entity.id
_entity.type
_entity.pdbx_description
1 polymer ?
#
loop_
_entity_poly.entity_id
_entity_poly.type
_entity_poly.pdbx_seq_one_letter_code
_entity_poly.pdbx_strand_id
1 'polypeptide(L)'
;KHDMASGIFAGLDDIAALMDDVAVTSKVAASKTAGILGDDLAVNAEKATGFLASRELPVLWAITKGSFLNKLIIVPIVLGLNHYLPDVIKYILILGGFYLAVEGVEKVIEYIFHRGKKEENKHNTTEGNETLSEKTKVKSAIITDFILSIEIVIIALSTVLEASWTIQILTVSAIAILATIGVYGIVALIVRMDDAGFHLIKASHDKGAVSKLGHFLVNALPYVIKILGFVGTIALLLVSGGIFVHNIEYLHHHLPNIPSI
;
A
#
# COMPACT_ATOMS: atom_id res chain seq x y z
N LYS A 1 -4.76 34.48 -40.19
CA LYS A 1 -3.69 33.53 -39.84
C LYS A 1 -3.03 33.80 -38.47
N HIS A 2 -3.20 34.99 -37.87
CA HIS A 2 -2.67 35.28 -36.53
C HIS A 2 -3.55 34.76 -35.40
N ASP A 3 -4.85 34.62 -35.57
CA ASP A 3 -5.80 34.21 -34.51
C ASP A 3 -5.71 32.75 -34.16
N MET A 4 -5.33 31.86 -35.07
CA MET A 4 -5.17 30.42 -34.79
C MET A 4 -3.93 30.12 -33.95
N ALA A 5 -2.83 30.84 -34.14
CA ALA A 5 -1.62 30.66 -33.35
C ALA A 5 -1.82 31.13 -31.91
N SER A 6 -2.54 32.25 -31.68
CA SER A 6 -2.86 32.73 -30.33
C SER A 6 -3.75 31.77 -29.55
N GLY A 7 -4.72 31.12 -30.21
CA GLY A 7 -5.58 30.11 -29.57
C GLY A 7 -4.83 28.84 -29.13
N ILE A 8 -3.85 28.37 -29.92
CA ILE A 8 -3.02 27.22 -29.54
C ILE A 8 -2.14 27.54 -28.33
N PHE A 9 -1.51 28.73 -28.32
CA PHE A 9 -0.69 29.15 -27.18
C PHE A 9 -1.51 29.37 -25.91
N ALA A 10 -2.72 29.95 -26.02
CA ALA A 10 -3.64 30.06 -24.87
C ALA A 10 -4.05 28.68 -24.33
N GLY A 11 -4.36 27.72 -25.21
CA GLY A 11 -4.67 26.36 -24.79
C GLY A 11 -3.51 25.63 -24.14
N LEU A 12 -2.28 25.87 -24.58
CA LEU A 12 -1.08 25.31 -23.92
C LEU A 12 -0.83 25.94 -22.56
N ASP A 13 -1.08 27.24 -22.41
CA ASP A 13 -0.95 27.97 -21.14
C ASP A 13 -2.00 27.48 -20.12
N ASP A 14 -3.25 27.26 -20.54
CA ASP A 14 -4.30 26.68 -19.72
C ASP A 14 -3.95 25.24 -19.25
N ILE A 15 -3.36 24.42 -20.14
CA ILE A 15 -2.91 23.07 -19.80
C ILE A 15 -1.73 23.13 -18.80
N ALA A 16 -0.79 24.06 -19.01
CA ALA A 16 0.35 24.22 -18.10
C ALA A 16 -0.12 24.67 -16.71
N ALA A 17 -1.05 25.64 -16.63
CA ALA A 17 -1.65 26.06 -15.36
C ALA A 17 -2.40 24.90 -14.65
N LEU A 18 -3.17 24.10 -15.37
CA LEU A 18 -3.86 22.93 -14.83
C LEU A 18 -2.86 21.90 -14.28
N MET A 19 -1.76 21.65 -15.01
CA MET A 19 -0.73 20.71 -14.56
C MET A 19 0.02 21.21 -13.33
N ASP A 20 0.25 22.52 -13.20
CA ASP A 20 0.86 23.11 -12.01
C ASP A 20 -0.06 22.95 -10.79
N ASP A 21 -1.36 23.25 -10.93
CA ASP A 21 -2.35 23.04 -9.90
C ASP A 21 -2.42 21.56 -9.45
N VAL A 22 -2.40 20.63 -10.41
CA VAL A 22 -2.39 19.18 -10.12
C VAL A 22 -1.10 18.77 -9.41
N ALA A 23 0.05 19.31 -9.80
CA ALA A 23 1.33 19.01 -9.17
C ALA A 23 1.36 19.51 -7.71
N VAL A 24 0.90 20.72 -7.46
CA VAL A 24 0.82 21.30 -6.11
C VAL A 24 -0.14 20.51 -5.22
N THR A 25 -1.35 20.24 -5.70
CA THR A 25 -2.36 19.48 -4.94
C THR A 25 -1.93 18.03 -4.71
N SER A 26 -1.30 17.39 -5.70
CA SER A 26 -0.73 16.04 -5.54
C SER A 26 0.39 15.99 -4.50
N LYS A 27 1.23 17.02 -4.43
CA LYS A 27 2.26 17.12 -3.39
C LYS A 27 1.66 17.22 -1.99
N VAL A 28 0.61 18.01 -1.81
CA VAL A 28 -0.10 18.13 -0.53
C VAL A 28 -0.79 16.81 -0.18
N ALA A 29 -1.47 16.20 -1.13
CA ALA A 29 -2.12 14.90 -0.95
C ALA A 29 -1.11 13.80 -0.60
N ALA A 30 0.02 13.72 -1.32
CA ALA A 30 1.10 12.77 -1.04
C ALA A 30 1.68 12.95 0.36
N SER A 31 1.85 14.19 0.81
CA SER A 31 2.33 14.48 2.18
C SER A 31 1.36 14.01 3.25
N LYS A 32 0.05 14.20 3.04
CA LYS A 32 -0.99 13.74 3.99
C LYS A 32 -1.16 12.23 3.97
N THR A 33 -0.96 11.57 2.83
CA THR A 33 -1.08 10.12 2.71
C THR A 33 0.23 9.36 3.03
N ALA A 34 1.34 10.07 3.25
CA ALA A 34 2.66 9.45 3.45
C ALA A 34 2.71 8.48 4.64
N GLY A 35 2.04 8.80 5.75
CA GLY A 35 1.92 7.91 6.91
C GLY A 35 1.21 6.60 6.53
N ILE A 36 0.06 6.72 5.89
CA ILE A 36 -0.75 5.57 5.45
C ILE A 36 -0.02 4.74 4.39
N LEU A 37 0.72 5.39 3.49
CA LEU A 37 1.57 4.68 2.52
C LEU A 37 2.68 3.88 3.21
N GLY A 38 3.19 4.34 4.36
CA GLY A 38 4.13 3.58 5.19
C GLY A 38 3.49 2.32 5.76
N ASP A 39 2.27 2.44 6.26
CA ASP A 39 1.49 1.32 6.79
C ASP A 39 1.12 0.32 5.67
N ASP A 40 0.68 0.83 4.53
CA ASP A 40 0.37 0.04 3.32
C ASP A 40 1.63 -0.70 2.82
N LEU A 41 2.80 -0.04 2.82
CA LEU A 41 4.07 -0.67 2.49
C LEU A 41 4.41 -1.83 3.45
N ALA A 42 4.28 -1.63 4.75
CA ALA A 42 4.61 -2.64 5.75
C ALA A 42 3.71 -3.88 5.61
N VAL A 43 2.40 -3.66 5.45
CA VAL A 43 1.40 -4.74 5.27
C VAL A 43 1.64 -5.50 3.95
N ASN A 44 1.84 -4.79 2.84
CA ASN A 44 2.06 -5.43 1.54
C ASN A 44 3.42 -6.14 1.46
N ALA A 45 4.48 -5.58 2.06
CA ALA A 45 5.78 -6.24 2.13
C ALA A 45 5.72 -7.52 2.96
N GLU A 46 5.04 -7.51 4.11
CA GLU A 46 4.81 -8.72 4.92
C GLU A 46 4.08 -9.80 4.12
N LYS A 47 3.03 -9.43 3.39
CA LYS A 47 2.25 -10.38 2.58
C LYS A 47 2.97 -10.88 1.33
N ALA A 48 3.88 -10.10 0.75
CA ALA A 48 4.66 -10.47 -0.43
C ALA A 48 5.88 -11.34 -0.10
N THR A 49 6.29 -11.43 1.17
CA THR A 49 7.46 -12.19 1.61
C THR A 49 7.08 -13.55 2.19
N GLY A 50 8.09 -14.41 2.40
CA GLY A 50 7.90 -15.73 3.00
C GLY A 50 7.41 -16.81 2.02
N PHE A 51 7.56 -16.60 0.73
CA PHE A 51 7.41 -17.60 -0.32
C PHE A 51 8.77 -18.22 -0.69
N LEU A 52 8.75 -19.23 -1.56
CA LEU A 52 9.98 -19.70 -2.19
C LEU A 52 10.55 -18.58 -3.08
N ALA A 53 11.87 -18.38 -3.10
CA ALA A 53 12.53 -17.31 -3.85
C ALA A 53 12.11 -17.26 -5.34
N SER A 54 11.85 -18.42 -5.96
CA SER A 54 11.34 -18.50 -7.32
C SER A 54 9.89 -18.04 -7.50
N ARG A 55 9.12 -17.95 -6.40
CA ARG A 55 7.69 -17.60 -6.42
C ARG A 55 7.42 -16.17 -5.95
N GLU A 56 8.35 -15.53 -5.26
CA GLU A 56 8.16 -14.19 -4.68
C GLU A 56 7.78 -13.13 -5.72
N LEU A 57 8.52 -13.05 -6.84
CA LEU A 57 8.20 -12.09 -7.91
C LEU A 57 6.88 -12.37 -8.62
N PRO A 58 6.54 -13.62 -9.01
CA PRO A 58 5.22 -13.95 -9.55
C PRO A 58 4.07 -13.58 -8.59
N VAL A 59 4.24 -13.84 -7.30
CA VAL A 59 3.25 -13.48 -6.26
C VAL A 59 3.13 -11.96 -6.13
N LEU A 60 4.26 -11.26 -6.00
CA LEU A 60 4.28 -9.80 -5.94
C LEU A 60 3.62 -9.18 -7.18
N TRP A 61 3.90 -9.71 -8.37
CA TRP A 61 3.28 -9.25 -9.60
C TRP A 61 1.76 -9.49 -9.63
N ALA A 62 1.29 -10.62 -9.10
CA ALA A 62 -0.13 -10.90 -8.97
C ALA A 62 -0.82 -9.93 -8.02
N ILE A 63 -0.20 -9.63 -6.87
CA ILE A 63 -0.71 -8.65 -5.90
C ILE A 63 -0.72 -7.25 -6.52
N THR A 64 0.38 -6.83 -7.18
CA THR A 64 0.50 -5.52 -7.84
C THR A 64 -0.60 -5.30 -8.90
N LYS A 65 -0.87 -6.32 -9.74
CA LYS A 65 -1.97 -6.26 -10.70
C LYS A 65 -3.33 -6.12 -10.01
N GLY A 66 -3.56 -6.87 -8.93
CA GLY A 66 -4.77 -6.78 -8.13
C GLY A 66 -4.93 -5.39 -7.52
N SER A 67 -3.88 -4.84 -6.94
CA SER A 67 -3.86 -3.48 -6.40
C SER A 67 -4.15 -2.41 -7.44
N PHE A 68 -3.53 -2.51 -8.61
CA PHE A 68 -3.81 -1.59 -9.71
C PHE A 68 -5.29 -1.66 -10.15
N LEU A 69 -5.83 -2.87 -10.28
CA LEU A 69 -7.24 -3.07 -10.61
C LEU A 69 -8.16 -2.53 -9.51
N ASN A 70 -7.82 -2.74 -8.24
CA ASN A 70 -8.53 -2.15 -7.11
C ASN A 70 -8.65 -0.64 -7.26
N LYS A 71 -7.55 0.06 -7.49
CA LYS A 71 -7.52 1.52 -7.62
C LYS A 71 -8.27 2.01 -8.85
N LEU A 72 -8.20 1.27 -9.96
CA LEU A 72 -8.96 1.57 -11.17
C LEU A 72 -10.48 1.52 -10.93
N ILE A 73 -10.94 0.66 -10.01
CA ILE A 73 -12.34 0.54 -9.62
C ILE A 73 -12.68 1.55 -8.51
N ILE A 74 -11.83 1.66 -7.49
CA ILE A 74 -12.08 2.48 -6.30
C ILE A 74 -12.16 3.97 -6.67
N VAL A 75 -11.22 4.48 -7.47
CA VAL A 75 -11.13 5.92 -7.79
C VAL A 75 -12.45 6.45 -8.38
N PRO A 76 -13.01 5.89 -9.46
CA PRO A 76 -14.28 6.39 -10.00
C PRO A 76 -15.46 6.17 -9.05
N ILE A 77 -15.48 5.07 -8.30
CA ILE A 77 -16.55 4.79 -7.33
C ILE A 77 -16.51 5.80 -6.19
N VAL A 78 -15.36 6.06 -5.59
CA VAL A 78 -15.22 7.01 -4.47
C VAL A 78 -15.53 8.43 -4.94
N LEU A 79 -15.05 8.85 -6.12
CA LEU A 79 -15.39 10.15 -6.71
C LEU A 79 -16.90 10.27 -6.93
N GLY A 80 -17.55 9.25 -7.49
CA GLY A 80 -18.99 9.22 -7.70
C GLY A 80 -19.77 9.22 -6.39
N LEU A 81 -19.40 8.38 -5.43
CA LEU A 81 -20.07 8.34 -4.12
C LEU A 81 -19.90 9.65 -3.36
N ASN A 82 -18.72 10.27 -3.38
CA ASN A 82 -18.50 11.56 -2.74
C ASN A 82 -19.42 12.66 -3.32
N HIS A 83 -19.72 12.58 -4.61
CA HIS A 83 -20.59 13.54 -5.26
C HIS A 83 -22.09 13.31 -4.97
N TYR A 84 -22.54 12.04 -4.98
CA TYR A 84 -23.96 11.71 -4.90
C TYR A 84 -24.40 11.22 -3.51
N LEU A 85 -23.54 10.52 -2.78
CA LEU A 85 -23.88 9.80 -1.55
C LEU A 85 -22.70 9.80 -0.55
N PRO A 86 -22.26 10.96 -0.05
CA PRO A 86 -21.06 11.06 0.79
C PRO A 86 -21.14 10.19 2.06
N ASP A 87 -22.32 10.03 2.66
CA ASP A 87 -22.50 9.23 3.87
C ASP A 87 -22.21 7.74 3.66
N VAL A 88 -22.39 7.22 2.43
CA VAL A 88 -22.12 5.79 2.13
C VAL A 88 -20.64 5.46 2.29
N ILE A 89 -19.75 6.40 2.00
CA ILE A 89 -18.29 6.24 2.16
C ILE A 89 -17.95 5.91 3.62
N LYS A 90 -18.59 6.60 4.58
CA LYS A 90 -18.40 6.38 6.02
C LYS A 90 -18.71 4.93 6.41
N TYR A 91 -19.81 4.37 5.93
CA TYR A 91 -20.18 2.98 6.23
C TYR A 91 -19.22 1.98 5.58
N ILE A 92 -18.76 2.23 4.36
CA ILE A 92 -17.76 1.40 3.68
C ILE A 92 -16.46 1.37 4.48
N LEU A 93 -15.99 2.54 4.97
CA LEU A 93 -14.79 2.63 5.79
C LEU A 93 -14.95 1.86 7.11
N ILE A 94 -16.08 2.00 7.81
CA ILE A 94 -16.32 1.28 9.06
C ILE A 94 -16.27 -0.24 8.85
N LEU A 95 -16.92 -0.75 7.80
CA LEU A 95 -16.87 -2.18 7.47
C LEU A 95 -15.46 -2.65 7.12
N GLY A 96 -14.73 -1.84 6.33
CA GLY A 96 -13.33 -2.10 6.02
C GLY A 96 -12.44 -2.10 7.27
N GLY A 97 -12.61 -1.11 8.15
CA GLY A 97 -11.91 -1.04 9.43
C GLY A 97 -12.15 -2.26 10.30
N PHE A 98 -13.39 -2.77 10.33
CA PHE A 98 -13.70 -4.00 11.05
C PHE A 98 -12.95 -5.21 10.48
N TYR A 99 -12.88 -5.34 9.16
CA TYR A 99 -12.10 -6.40 8.51
C TYR A 99 -10.61 -6.31 8.88
N LEU A 100 -10.01 -5.11 8.82
CA LEU A 100 -8.61 -4.90 9.19
C LEU A 100 -8.34 -5.18 10.67
N ALA A 101 -9.29 -4.83 11.56
CA ALA A 101 -9.19 -5.15 12.98
C ALA A 101 -9.13 -6.66 13.23
N VAL A 102 -10.04 -7.42 12.61
CA VAL A 102 -10.07 -8.89 12.73
C VAL A 102 -8.75 -9.49 12.23
N GLU A 103 -8.28 -9.07 11.05
CA GLU A 103 -7.02 -9.54 10.48
C GLU A 103 -5.82 -9.21 11.38
N GLY A 104 -5.76 -7.97 11.92
CA GLY A 104 -4.70 -7.55 12.83
C GLY A 104 -4.69 -8.35 14.14
N VAL A 105 -5.88 -8.59 14.74
CA VAL A 105 -6.03 -9.40 15.96
C VAL A 105 -5.66 -10.85 15.70
N GLU A 106 -6.06 -11.43 14.57
CA GLU A 106 -5.71 -12.81 14.19
C GLU A 106 -4.18 -12.99 14.13
N LYS A 107 -3.46 -12.03 13.54
CA LYS A 107 -1.99 -12.03 13.51
C LYS A 107 -1.37 -11.92 14.90
N VAL A 108 -1.93 -11.09 15.79
CA VAL A 108 -1.47 -10.98 17.18
C VAL A 108 -1.66 -12.31 17.92
N ILE A 109 -2.81 -12.95 17.76
CA ILE A 109 -3.09 -14.25 18.36
C ILE A 109 -2.10 -15.31 17.83
N GLU A 110 -1.89 -15.35 16.52
CA GLU A 110 -0.92 -16.25 15.91
C GLU A 110 0.49 -16.03 16.47
N TYR A 111 0.91 -14.77 16.60
CA TYR A 111 2.21 -14.42 17.14
C TYR A 111 2.38 -14.86 18.61
N ILE A 112 1.34 -14.71 19.43
CA ILE A 112 1.39 -15.04 20.87
C ILE A 112 1.30 -16.56 21.08
N PHE A 113 0.35 -17.23 20.42
CA PHE A 113 0.02 -18.63 20.71
C PHE A 113 0.80 -19.65 19.87
N HIS A 114 1.35 -19.26 18.70
CA HIS A 114 2.05 -20.17 17.78
C HIS A 114 3.58 -19.96 17.74
N ARG A 115 4.15 -19.28 18.72
CA ARG A 115 5.59 -19.01 18.80
C ARG A 115 6.49 -20.27 18.84
N GLY A 116 5.90 -21.47 19.06
CA GLY A 116 6.62 -22.74 19.21
C GLY A 116 6.44 -23.78 18.09
N LYS A 117 5.57 -23.55 17.10
CA LYS A 117 5.20 -24.57 16.09
C LYS A 117 5.66 -24.30 14.65
N LYS A 118 6.45 -23.27 14.40
CA LYS A 118 6.77 -22.80 13.03
C LYS A 118 7.83 -23.60 12.26
N GLU A 119 8.53 -24.56 12.87
CA GLU A 119 9.63 -25.25 12.17
C GLU A 119 9.29 -26.67 11.64
N GLU A 120 8.27 -27.35 12.16
CA GLU A 120 8.05 -28.75 11.79
C GLU A 120 7.15 -28.99 10.56
N ASN A 121 6.37 -28.01 10.09
CA ASN A 121 5.41 -28.23 8.98
C ASN A 121 5.88 -27.77 7.58
N LYS A 122 7.14 -27.32 7.42
CA LYS A 122 7.65 -26.89 6.10
C LYS A 122 8.08 -28.03 5.17
N HIS A 123 8.07 -29.27 5.61
CA HIS A 123 8.67 -30.37 4.83
C HIS A 123 7.68 -31.42 4.29
N ASN A 124 6.37 -31.33 4.57
CA ASN A 124 5.39 -32.31 4.11
C ASN A 124 4.17 -31.75 3.37
N THR A 125 4.27 -30.58 2.79
CA THR A 125 3.17 -30.06 1.95
C THR A 125 3.37 -30.53 0.52
N THR A 126 2.46 -31.39 0.07
CA THR A 126 2.31 -31.82 -1.32
C THR A 126 2.10 -30.57 -2.20
N GLU A 127 2.72 -30.49 -3.38
CA GLU A 127 2.66 -29.34 -4.32
C GLU A 127 1.26 -28.74 -4.52
N GLY A 128 0.20 -29.53 -4.39
CA GLY A 128 -1.19 -29.07 -4.48
C GLY A 128 -1.64 -28.18 -3.30
N ASN A 129 -1.09 -28.38 -2.11
CA ASN A 129 -1.43 -27.57 -0.92
C ASN A 129 -0.66 -26.24 -0.90
N GLU A 130 0.54 -26.18 -1.45
CA GLU A 130 1.33 -24.94 -1.55
C GLU A 130 0.66 -23.93 -2.49
N THR A 131 0.19 -24.38 -3.66
CA THR A 131 -0.51 -23.50 -4.61
C THR A 131 -1.85 -22.97 -4.10
N LEU A 132 -2.57 -23.77 -3.30
CA LEU A 132 -3.80 -23.32 -2.64
C LEU A 132 -3.50 -22.28 -1.55
N SER A 133 -2.47 -22.50 -0.76
CA SER A 133 -2.00 -21.54 0.26
C SER A 133 -1.53 -20.22 -0.36
N GLU A 134 -0.78 -20.28 -1.48
CA GLU A 134 -0.33 -19.09 -2.21
C GLU A 134 -1.52 -18.27 -2.74
N LYS A 135 -2.50 -18.91 -3.40
CA LYS A 135 -3.69 -18.22 -3.92
C LYS A 135 -4.49 -17.55 -2.80
N THR A 136 -4.61 -18.20 -1.64
CA THR A 136 -5.31 -17.64 -0.48
C THR A 136 -4.58 -16.42 0.06
N LYS A 137 -3.25 -16.47 0.18
CA LYS A 137 -2.43 -15.33 0.61
C LYS A 137 -2.51 -14.15 -0.37
N VAL A 138 -2.41 -14.43 -1.68
CA VAL A 138 -2.56 -13.39 -2.73
C VAL A 138 -3.94 -12.75 -2.65
N LYS A 139 -5.01 -13.54 -2.51
CA LYS A 139 -6.37 -13.02 -2.36
C LYS A 139 -6.52 -12.16 -1.11
N SER A 140 -6.01 -12.59 0.03
CA SER A 140 -6.00 -11.80 1.27
C SER A 140 -5.24 -10.49 1.07
N ALA A 141 -4.06 -10.53 0.45
CA ALA A 141 -3.28 -9.32 0.17
C ALA A 141 -4.07 -8.32 -0.69
N ILE A 142 -4.74 -8.78 -1.76
CA ILE A 142 -5.55 -7.93 -2.64
C ILE A 142 -6.76 -7.33 -1.91
N ILE A 143 -7.41 -8.08 -1.02
CA ILE A 143 -8.55 -7.59 -0.23
C ILE A 143 -8.10 -6.54 0.77
N THR A 144 -6.98 -6.76 1.48
CA THR A 144 -6.43 -5.79 2.42
C THR A 144 -6.02 -4.51 1.68
N ASP A 145 -5.30 -4.64 0.55
CA ASP A 145 -4.94 -3.50 -0.32
C ASP A 145 -6.19 -2.75 -0.81
N PHE A 146 -7.28 -3.44 -1.11
CA PHE A 146 -8.54 -2.80 -1.49
C PHE A 146 -9.04 -1.83 -0.41
N ILE A 147 -9.03 -2.26 0.85
CA ILE A 147 -9.52 -1.45 1.98
C ILE A 147 -8.57 -0.27 2.24
N LEU A 148 -7.26 -0.52 2.31
CA LEU A 148 -6.25 0.53 2.46
C LEU A 148 -6.29 1.53 1.29
N SER A 149 -6.54 1.05 0.07
CA SER A 149 -6.70 1.89 -1.11
C SER A 149 -7.91 2.81 -1.03
N ILE A 150 -9.04 2.35 -0.48
CA ILE A 150 -10.22 3.20 -0.25
C ILE A 150 -9.83 4.35 0.68
N GLU A 151 -9.13 4.07 1.77
CA GLU A 151 -8.69 5.08 2.73
C GLU A 151 -7.75 6.10 2.09
N ILE A 152 -6.71 5.64 1.36
CA ILE A 152 -5.76 6.52 0.66
C ILE A 152 -6.51 7.42 -0.34
N VAL A 153 -7.43 6.87 -1.12
CA VAL A 153 -8.22 7.62 -2.12
C VAL A 153 -9.10 8.68 -1.45
N ILE A 154 -9.75 8.34 -0.33
CA ILE A 154 -10.60 9.28 0.42
C ILE A 154 -9.78 10.42 1.01
N ILE A 155 -8.63 10.12 1.60
CA ILE A 155 -7.73 11.15 2.16
C ILE A 155 -7.16 12.02 1.05
N ALA A 156 -6.75 11.43 -0.09
CA ALA A 156 -6.33 12.22 -1.25
C ALA A 156 -7.44 13.14 -1.74
N LEU A 157 -8.68 12.64 -1.86
CA LEU A 157 -9.84 13.41 -2.25
C LEU A 157 -10.15 14.55 -1.27
N SER A 158 -10.03 14.30 0.05
CA SER A 158 -10.28 15.33 1.07
C SER A 158 -9.38 16.55 0.94
N THR A 159 -8.21 16.39 0.30
CA THR A 159 -7.26 17.51 0.07
C THR A 159 -7.65 18.43 -1.08
N VAL A 160 -8.59 18.00 -1.93
CA VAL A 160 -8.98 18.68 -3.17
C VAL A 160 -10.50 18.86 -3.32
N LEU A 161 -11.26 18.73 -2.23
CA LEU A 161 -12.73 18.83 -2.26
C LEU A 161 -13.24 20.17 -2.83
N GLU A 162 -12.53 21.26 -2.55
CA GLU A 162 -12.88 22.60 -3.03
C GLU A 162 -12.34 22.90 -4.44
N ALA A 163 -11.49 22.02 -4.98
CA ALA A 163 -10.95 22.19 -6.34
C ALA A 163 -11.96 21.79 -7.41
N SER A 164 -11.70 22.19 -8.65
CA SER A 164 -12.51 21.79 -9.80
C SER A 164 -12.55 20.26 -9.96
N TRP A 165 -13.62 19.74 -10.52
CA TRP A 165 -13.81 18.29 -10.75
C TRP A 165 -12.64 17.66 -11.52
N THR A 166 -12.09 18.37 -12.49
CA THR A 166 -10.91 17.93 -13.25
C THR A 166 -9.69 17.77 -12.37
N ILE A 167 -9.43 18.73 -11.47
CA ILE A 167 -8.31 18.67 -10.53
C ILE A 167 -8.50 17.52 -9.54
N GLN A 168 -9.73 17.32 -9.03
CA GLN A 168 -10.04 16.18 -8.16
C GLN A 168 -9.71 14.85 -8.82
N ILE A 169 -10.22 14.61 -10.05
CA ILE A 169 -9.96 13.36 -10.80
C ILE A 169 -8.46 13.17 -11.03
N LEU A 170 -7.76 14.18 -11.53
CA LEU A 170 -6.34 14.06 -11.86
C LEU A 170 -5.48 13.85 -10.61
N THR A 171 -5.71 14.60 -9.54
CA THR A 171 -4.95 14.48 -8.29
C THR A 171 -5.16 13.13 -7.64
N VAL A 172 -6.41 12.69 -7.48
CA VAL A 172 -6.71 11.39 -6.85
C VAL A 172 -6.15 10.24 -7.69
N SER A 173 -6.28 10.31 -9.02
CA SER A 173 -5.68 9.30 -9.91
C SER A 173 -4.16 9.29 -9.85
N ALA A 174 -3.52 10.46 -9.81
CA ALA A 174 -2.06 10.56 -9.68
C ALA A 174 -1.57 9.94 -8.36
N ILE A 175 -2.23 10.25 -7.23
CA ILE A 175 -1.89 9.66 -5.93
C ILE A 175 -2.09 8.14 -5.93
N ALA A 176 -3.19 7.63 -6.49
CA ALA A 176 -3.46 6.21 -6.59
C ALA A 176 -2.35 5.47 -7.37
N ILE A 177 -1.89 6.04 -8.48
CA ILE A 177 -0.80 5.49 -9.31
C ILE A 177 0.53 5.56 -8.54
N LEU A 178 0.86 6.73 -7.97
CA LEU A 178 2.10 6.92 -7.21
C LEU A 178 2.17 6.00 -5.99
N ALA A 179 1.06 5.80 -5.29
CA ALA A 179 0.96 4.86 -4.19
C ALA A 179 1.28 3.42 -4.65
N THR A 180 0.66 2.98 -5.75
CA THR A 180 0.92 1.64 -6.29
C THR A 180 2.39 1.45 -6.69
N ILE A 181 2.94 2.38 -7.47
CA ILE A 181 4.34 2.31 -7.92
C ILE A 181 5.29 2.38 -6.72
N GLY A 182 5.04 3.29 -5.77
CA GLY A 182 5.88 3.49 -4.60
C GLY A 182 5.90 2.27 -3.69
N VAL A 183 4.73 1.80 -3.27
CA VAL A 183 4.61 0.65 -2.37
C VAL A 183 5.18 -0.61 -3.01
N TYR A 184 4.70 -1.00 -4.19
CA TYR A 184 5.13 -2.25 -4.83
C TYR A 184 6.54 -2.18 -5.41
N GLY A 185 7.02 -0.99 -5.79
CA GLY A 185 8.42 -0.77 -6.15
C GLY A 185 9.37 -1.03 -4.98
N ILE A 186 9.06 -0.49 -3.81
CA ILE A 186 9.86 -0.73 -2.59
C ILE A 186 9.75 -2.20 -2.15
N VAL A 187 8.55 -2.79 -2.18
CA VAL A 187 8.38 -4.23 -1.87
C VAL A 187 9.22 -5.09 -2.81
N ALA A 188 9.26 -4.78 -4.12
CA ALA A 188 10.09 -5.50 -5.08
C ALA A 188 11.59 -5.41 -4.74
N LEU A 189 12.06 -4.25 -4.28
CA LEU A 189 13.44 -4.07 -3.82
C LEU A 189 13.74 -4.92 -2.57
N ILE A 190 12.81 -4.96 -1.61
CA ILE A 190 12.95 -5.75 -0.38
C ILE A 190 13.02 -7.24 -0.72
N VAL A 191 12.09 -7.72 -1.54
CA VAL A 191 12.01 -9.13 -1.96
C VAL A 191 13.25 -9.58 -2.73
N ARG A 192 13.92 -8.65 -3.45
CA ARG A 192 15.13 -8.94 -4.24
C ARG A 192 16.45 -8.63 -3.53
N MET A 193 16.39 -8.31 -2.24
CA MET A 193 17.57 -7.88 -1.49
C MET A 193 18.61 -8.99 -1.36
N ASP A 194 18.20 -10.23 -1.21
CA ASP A 194 19.09 -11.40 -1.14
C ASP A 194 19.77 -11.70 -2.49
N ASP A 195 19.02 -11.68 -3.58
CA ASP A 195 19.55 -11.84 -4.93
C ASP A 195 20.62 -10.78 -5.24
N ALA A 196 20.34 -9.52 -4.89
CA ALA A 196 21.31 -8.44 -5.00
C ALA A 196 22.55 -8.70 -4.17
N GLY A 197 22.38 -9.20 -2.93
CA GLY A 197 23.45 -9.60 -2.05
C GLY A 197 24.31 -10.72 -2.63
N PHE A 198 23.72 -11.79 -3.12
CA PHE A 198 24.45 -12.88 -3.79
C PHE A 198 25.21 -12.40 -5.02
N HIS A 199 24.62 -11.50 -5.81
CA HIS A 199 25.27 -10.92 -6.98
C HIS A 199 26.53 -10.12 -6.60
N LEU A 200 26.47 -9.31 -5.53
CA LEU A 200 27.60 -8.55 -5.03
C LEU A 200 28.72 -9.48 -4.50
N ILE A 201 28.39 -10.54 -3.76
CA ILE A 201 29.37 -11.52 -3.27
C ILE A 201 30.10 -12.17 -4.43
N LYS A 202 29.35 -12.62 -5.44
CA LYS A 202 29.90 -13.25 -6.65
C LYS A 202 30.77 -12.31 -7.47
N ALA A 203 30.33 -11.07 -7.67
CA ALA A 203 31.06 -10.05 -8.44
C ALA A 203 32.37 -9.61 -7.77
N SER A 204 32.42 -9.62 -6.43
CA SER A 204 33.62 -9.28 -5.64
C SER A 204 34.56 -10.44 -5.38
N HIS A 205 34.26 -11.63 -5.94
CA HIS A 205 34.99 -12.87 -5.63
C HIS A 205 35.15 -13.12 -4.11
N ASP A 206 34.11 -12.76 -3.36
CA ASP A 206 34.04 -12.83 -1.90
C ASP A 206 35.19 -12.09 -1.18
N LYS A 207 35.60 -10.91 -1.74
CA LYS A 207 36.67 -10.09 -1.17
C LYS A 207 36.27 -8.61 -1.08
N GLY A 208 36.78 -7.95 -0.03
CA GLY A 208 36.65 -6.51 0.13
C GLY A 208 35.30 -6.01 0.67
N ALA A 209 35.08 -4.71 0.60
CA ALA A 209 33.89 -4.03 1.15
C ALA A 209 32.59 -4.43 0.43
N VAL A 210 32.66 -4.71 -0.87
CA VAL A 210 31.51 -5.10 -1.69
C VAL A 210 30.98 -6.47 -1.26
N SER A 211 31.85 -7.44 -0.97
CA SER A 211 31.44 -8.74 -0.42
C SER A 211 30.79 -8.59 0.95
N LYS A 212 31.33 -7.74 1.84
CA LYS A 212 30.73 -7.49 3.16
C LYS A 212 29.31 -6.91 3.03
N LEU A 213 29.10 -5.99 2.08
CA LEU A 213 27.76 -5.45 1.79
C LEU A 213 26.82 -6.54 1.27
N GLY A 214 27.30 -7.41 0.38
CA GLY A 214 26.53 -8.56 -0.12
C GLY A 214 26.09 -9.50 0.99
N HIS A 215 27.01 -9.90 1.87
CA HIS A 215 26.67 -10.71 3.06
C HIS A 215 25.72 -10.00 4.02
N PHE A 216 25.86 -8.68 4.20
CA PHE A 216 24.93 -7.90 5.01
C PHE A 216 23.52 -7.95 4.43
N LEU A 217 23.35 -7.74 3.11
CA LEU A 217 22.03 -7.78 2.46
C LEU A 217 21.37 -9.15 2.59
N VAL A 218 22.10 -10.24 2.32
CA VAL A 218 21.56 -11.61 2.45
C VAL A 218 21.14 -11.91 3.88
N ASN A 219 21.99 -11.56 4.84
CA ASN A 219 21.72 -11.83 6.26
C ASN A 219 20.64 -10.89 6.84
N ALA A 220 20.47 -9.69 6.30
CA ALA A 220 19.49 -8.73 6.78
C ALA A 220 18.04 -9.09 6.35
N LEU A 221 17.85 -9.77 5.22
CA LEU A 221 16.52 -10.09 4.69
C LEU A 221 15.59 -10.78 5.71
N PRO A 222 15.98 -11.83 6.44
CA PRO A 222 15.11 -12.46 7.43
C PRO A 222 14.71 -11.51 8.56
N TYR A 223 15.60 -10.59 8.96
CA TYR A 223 15.30 -9.58 9.97
C TYR A 223 14.35 -8.53 9.43
N VAL A 224 14.54 -8.08 8.19
CA VAL A 224 13.63 -7.13 7.52
C VAL A 224 12.23 -7.72 7.42
N ILE A 225 12.09 -8.97 6.97
CA ILE A 225 10.78 -9.67 6.89
C ILE A 225 10.12 -9.74 8.28
N LYS A 226 10.88 -10.09 9.32
CA LYS A 226 10.35 -10.17 10.68
C LYS A 226 9.90 -8.82 11.24
N ILE A 227 10.69 -7.77 10.98
CA ILE A 227 10.34 -6.40 11.38
C ILE A 227 9.09 -5.93 10.63
N LEU A 228 9.02 -6.16 9.31
CA LEU A 228 7.87 -5.80 8.49
C LEU A 228 6.59 -6.54 8.94
N GLY A 229 6.68 -7.82 9.28
CA GLY A 229 5.54 -8.56 9.84
C GLY A 229 5.04 -7.97 11.15
N PHE A 230 5.94 -7.55 12.03
CA PHE A 230 5.57 -6.89 13.30
C PHE A 230 4.98 -5.49 13.06
N VAL A 231 5.65 -4.67 12.25
CA VAL A 231 5.19 -3.32 11.89
C VAL A 231 3.87 -3.37 11.14
N GLY A 232 3.72 -4.28 10.15
CA GLY A 232 2.48 -4.47 9.41
C GLY A 232 1.29 -4.88 10.29
N THR A 233 1.53 -5.70 11.31
CA THR A 233 0.48 -6.05 12.28
C THR A 233 0.05 -4.84 13.11
N ILE A 234 1.01 -4.04 13.58
CA ILE A 234 0.71 -2.79 14.31
C ILE A 234 -0.03 -1.81 13.38
N ALA A 235 0.43 -1.66 12.15
CA ALA A 235 -0.19 -0.79 11.15
C ALA A 235 -1.66 -1.14 10.91
N LEU A 236 -1.99 -2.42 10.70
CA LEU A 236 -3.38 -2.86 10.55
C LEU A 236 -4.27 -2.46 11.74
N LEU A 237 -3.76 -2.59 12.96
CA LEU A 237 -4.52 -2.21 14.16
C LEU A 237 -4.65 -0.70 14.29
N LEU A 238 -3.62 0.07 13.98
CA LEU A 238 -3.65 1.53 14.03
C LEU A 238 -4.59 2.12 12.98
N VAL A 239 -4.49 1.66 11.72
CA VAL A 239 -5.38 2.08 10.62
C VAL A 239 -6.83 1.74 10.96
N SER A 240 -7.10 0.51 11.39
CA SER A 240 -8.43 0.09 11.83
C SER A 240 -8.96 0.97 12.96
N GLY A 241 -8.15 1.22 14.00
CA GLY A 241 -8.49 2.10 15.11
C GLY A 241 -8.76 3.53 14.65
N GLY A 242 -7.93 4.08 13.77
CA GLY A 242 -8.10 5.40 13.17
C GLY A 242 -9.41 5.53 12.39
N ILE A 243 -9.74 4.53 11.57
CA ILE A 243 -11.01 4.48 10.84
C ILE A 243 -12.21 4.54 11.80
N PHE A 244 -12.19 3.78 12.89
CA PHE A 244 -13.29 3.80 13.86
C PHE A 244 -13.40 5.15 14.59
N VAL A 245 -12.28 5.67 15.08
CA VAL A 245 -12.27 6.96 15.81
C VAL A 245 -12.76 8.09 14.92
N HIS A 246 -12.36 8.11 13.65
CA HIS A 246 -12.74 9.18 12.72
C HIS A 246 -14.20 9.08 12.23
N ASN A 247 -14.72 7.86 12.06
CA ASN A 247 -16.04 7.66 11.46
C ASN A 247 -17.17 7.39 12.46
N ILE A 248 -16.87 7.18 13.76
CA ILE A 248 -17.87 6.97 14.79
C ILE A 248 -17.89 8.19 15.71
N GLU A 249 -18.93 9.03 15.61
CA GLU A 249 -19.09 10.28 16.38
C GLU A 249 -18.93 10.11 17.90
N TYR A 250 -19.43 9.01 18.43
CA TYR A 250 -19.30 8.70 19.86
C TYR A 250 -17.83 8.55 20.29
N LEU A 251 -16.99 7.90 19.46
CA LEU A 251 -15.57 7.73 19.75
C LEU A 251 -14.80 9.02 19.55
N HIS A 252 -15.15 9.81 18.53
CA HIS A 252 -14.55 11.11 18.26
C HIS A 252 -14.72 12.10 19.42
N HIS A 253 -15.88 12.10 20.07
CA HIS A 253 -16.16 12.98 21.22
C HIS A 253 -15.45 12.52 22.51
N HIS A 254 -15.24 11.23 22.70
CA HIS A 254 -14.66 10.68 23.93
C HIS A 254 -13.13 10.51 23.87
N LEU A 255 -12.54 10.52 22.68
CA LEU A 255 -11.10 10.35 22.43
C LEU A 255 -10.52 11.53 21.62
N PRO A 256 -10.65 12.80 22.10
CA PRO A 256 -10.32 13.98 21.28
C PRO A 256 -8.82 14.18 20.99
N ASN A 257 -7.94 13.38 21.60
CA ASN A 257 -6.48 13.55 21.54
C ASN A 257 -5.74 12.45 20.79
N ILE A 258 -6.42 11.63 20.00
CA ILE A 258 -5.70 10.69 19.12
C ILE A 258 -5.33 11.47 17.86
N PRO A 259 -4.02 11.69 17.60
CA PRO A 259 -3.60 12.35 16.36
C PRO A 259 -4.14 11.56 15.19
N SER A 260 -4.80 12.23 14.25
CA SER A 260 -5.11 11.67 12.93
C SER A 260 -3.80 11.29 12.28
N ILE A 261 -3.58 10.01 12.16
CA ILE A 261 -2.44 9.42 11.46
C ILE A 261 -2.62 9.66 9.97
#